data_306bddf7d555ae4e4b9a15bad9a52de2
#
_entry.id   306bddf7d555ae4e4b9a15bad9a52de2
#
_cell.length_a   1.000
_cell.length_b   1.000
_cell.length_c   1.000
_cell.angle_alpha   90.00
_cell.angle_beta   90.00
_cell.angle_gamma   90.00
#
_symmetry.space_group_name_H-M   'P 1'
#
loop_
_entity.id
_entity.type
_entity.pdbx_description
1 polymer ?
#
loop_
_entity_poly.entity_id
_entity_poly.type
_entity_poly.pdbx_seq_one_letter_code
_entity_poly.pdbx_strand_id
1 'polypeptide(L)'
;MNNQNNINQKSHMIIYTTEDGLTKIETTFDEDTVWLSIDQMAELFQRDKSTISRHIKNIYSEGELVREGTVAFFATVQMEGDRQVAREICYYNLDVIISVGYRVKSKRGTQFRIWATNILKNICEKVLRWMMND
;
A
#
# COMPACT_ATOMS: atom_id res chain seq x y z
N MET A 1 33.16 1.55 3.75
CA MET A 1 32.67 2.21 4.95
C MET A 1 31.18 2.38 4.85
N ASN A 2 30.58 1.74 5.61
CA ASN A 2 29.21 1.50 6.11
C ASN A 2 28.12 2.49 5.71
N ASN A 3 27.71 2.41 4.45
CA ASN A 3 26.44 3.00 4.01
C ASN A 3 25.22 2.13 4.41
N GLN A 4 25.45 1.03 5.11
CA GLN A 4 24.36 0.14 5.52
C GLN A 4 23.54 0.70 6.69
N ASN A 5 24.10 1.64 7.45
CA ASN A 5 23.39 2.20 8.60
C ASN A 5 22.39 3.31 8.23
N ASN A 6 22.51 3.87 7.02
CA ASN A 6 21.59 4.93 6.60
C ASN A 6 20.30 4.43 5.97
N ILE A 7 20.28 3.20 5.50
CA ILE A 7 19.09 2.61 4.89
C ILE A 7 18.06 2.23 5.96
N ASN A 8 18.55 1.84 7.14
CA ASN A 8 17.67 1.41 8.24
C ASN A 8 17.01 2.58 9.01
N GLN A 9 17.46 3.79 8.81
CA GLN A 9 16.90 4.95 9.53
C GLN A 9 15.70 5.59 8.82
N LYS A 10 15.49 5.27 7.53
CA LYS A 10 14.43 5.87 6.73
C LYS A 10 13.23 4.96 6.50
N SER A 11 13.34 3.67 6.77
CA SER A 11 12.22 2.74 6.59
C SER A 11 11.57 2.43 7.92
N HIS A 12 10.32 2.86 8.08
CA HIS A 12 9.49 2.48 9.21
C HIS A 12 8.57 1.35 8.80
N MET A 13 8.53 0.27 9.58
CA MET A 13 7.61 -0.81 9.36
C MET A 13 6.30 -0.50 10.07
N ILE A 14 5.20 -0.52 9.34
CA ILE A 14 3.87 -0.39 9.90
C ILE A 14 3.12 -1.69 9.69
N ILE A 15 2.43 -2.11 10.74
CA ILE A 15 1.60 -3.31 10.71
C ILE A 15 0.14 -2.86 10.68
N TYR A 16 -0.54 -3.18 9.60
CA TYR A 16 -1.98 -3.02 9.51
C TYR A 16 -2.64 -4.33 9.92
N THR A 17 -3.51 -4.26 10.92
CA THR A 17 -4.27 -5.42 11.39
C THR A 17 -5.74 -5.19 11.10
N THR A 18 -6.40 -6.18 10.49
CA THR A 18 -7.82 -6.10 10.22
C THR A 18 -8.62 -6.18 11.53
N GLU A 19 -9.89 -5.71 11.51
CA GLU A 19 -10.74 -5.66 12.70
C GLU A 19 -10.93 -7.02 13.36
N ASP A 20 -10.98 -8.08 12.56
CA ASP A 20 -11.10 -9.45 13.09
C ASP A 20 -9.78 -10.00 13.65
N GLY A 21 -8.68 -9.30 13.49
CA GLY A 21 -7.37 -9.71 13.96
C GLY A 21 -6.74 -10.86 13.19
N LEU A 22 -7.39 -11.35 12.13
CA LEU A 22 -6.92 -12.54 11.40
C LEU A 22 -5.84 -12.23 10.38
N THR A 23 -5.78 -11.00 9.88
CA THR A 23 -4.81 -10.61 8.86
C THR A 23 -3.97 -9.45 9.36
N LYS A 24 -2.66 -9.65 9.31
CA LYS A 24 -1.68 -8.60 9.58
C LYS A 24 -0.89 -8.38 8.30
N ILE A 25 -0.76 -7.13 7.90
CA ILE A 25 0.06 -6.77 6.75
C ILE A 25 1.18 -5.87 7.21
N GLU A 26 2.40 -6.35 7.01
CA GLU A 26 3.59 -5.57 7.25
C GLU A 26 3.90 -4.76 6.01
N THR A 27 4.07 -3.47 6.20
CA THR A 27 4.41 -2.58 5.11
C THR A 27 5.59 -1.70 5.51
N THR A 28 6.42 -1.40 4.55
CA THR A 28 7.60 -0.57 4.74
C THR A 28 7.33 0.82 4.21
N PHE A 29 7.58 1.83 5.03
CA PHE A 29 7.59 3.22 4.59
C PHE A 29 8.95 3.56 4.01
N ASP A 30 8.93 4.14 2.83
CA ASP A 30 10.10 4.74 2.23
C ASP A 30 9.69 6.10 1.67
N GLU A 31 10.38 7.16 2.10
CA GLU A 31 10.16 8.52 1.62
C GLU A 31 8.69 8.98 1.65
N ASP A 32 8.05 8.83 2.81
CA ASP A 32 6.69 9.30 3.05
C ASP A 32 5.58 8.54 2.31
N THR A 33 5.88 7.35 1.79
CA THR A 33 4.86 6.51 1.15
C THR A 33 4.93 5.07 1.65
N VAL A 34 3.89 4.34 1.38
CA VAL A 34 3.76 2.92 1.69
C VAL A 34 3.78 2.15 0.38
N TRP A 35 4.45 1.01 0.37
CA TRP A 35 4.56 0.15 -0.80
C TRP A 35 3.98 -1.22 -0.51
N LEU A 36 3.05 -1.67 -1.33
CA LEU A 36 2.48 -3.01 -1.26
C LEU A 36 2.57 -3.71 -2.62
N SER A 37 2.79 -5.01 -2.58
CA SER A 37 2.70 -5.87 -3.76
C SER A 37 1.24 -6.23 -4.04
N ILE A 38 0.99 -6.81 -5.22
CA ILE A 38 -0.34 -7.33 -5.56
C ILE A 38 -0.77 -8.41 -4.56
N ASP A 39 0.14 -9.28 -4.15
CA ASP A 39 -0.15 -10.33 -3.16
C ASP A 39 -0.61 -9.74 -1.83
N GLN A 40 0.08 -8.71 -1.38
CA GLN A 40 -0.27 -8.02 -0.14
C GLN A 40 -1.62 -7.29 -0.24
N MET A 41 -1.89 -6.65 -1.38
CA MET A 41 -3.19 -6.00 -1.61
C MET A 41 -4.33 -7.01 -1.72
N ALA A 42 -4.09 -8.17 -2.34
CA ALA A 42 -5.07 -9.25 -2.42
C ALA A 42 -5.45 -9.73 -1.02
N GLU A 43 -4.50 -9.88 -0.14
CA GLU A 43 -4.74 -10.26 1.25
C GLU A 43 -5.44 -9.13 2.03
N LEU A 44 -4.98 -7.89 1.88
CA LEU A 44 -5.57 -6.74 2.55
C LEU A 44 -7.06 -6.58 2.21
N PHE A 45 -7.40 -6.64 0.94
CA PHE A 45 -8.76 -6.40 0.46
C PHE A 45 -9.59 -7.67 0.32
N GLN A 46 -9.01 -8.83 0.58
CA GLN A 46 -9.67 -10.14 0.46
C GLN A 46 -10.29 -10.33 -0.93
N ARG A 47 -9.46 -10.14 -1.94
CA ARG A 47 -9.80 -10.36 -3.34
C ARG A 47 -8.66 -11.11 -4.03
N ASP A 48 -8.99 -11.79 -5.13
CA ASP A 48 -8.00 -12.49 -5.94
C ASP A 48 -6.95 -11.55 -6.52
N LYS A 49 -5.75 -12.06 -6.69
CA LYS A 49 -4.66 -11.33 -7.34
C LYS A 49 -5.04 -10.82 -8.73
N SER A 50 -5.81 -11.61 -9.47
CA SER A 50 -6.28 -11.22 -10.81
C SER A 50 -7.22 -10.01 -10.75
N THR A 51 -8.07 -9.94 -9.73
CA THR A 51 -8.97 -8.79 -9.53
C THR A 51 -8.17 -7.53 -9.18
N ILE A 52 -7.21 -7.65 -8.27
CA ILE A 52 -6.34 -6.53 -7.91
C ILE A 52 -5.54 -6.05 -9.12
N SER A 53 -4.97 -6.99 -9.87
CA SER A 53 -4.19 -6.68 -11.07
C SER A 53 -5.04 -5.94 -12.11
N ARG A 54 -6.29 -6.37 -12.30
CA ARG A 54 -7.23 -5.71 -13.23
C ARG A 54 -7.55 -4.29 -12.78
N HIS A 55 -7.79 -4.07 -11.49
CA HIS A 55 -8.02 -2.72 -10.96
C HIS A 55 -6.82 -1.81 -11.19
N ILE A 56 -5.62 -2.30 -10.93
CA ILE A 56 -4.39 -1.53 -11.15
C ILE A 56 -4.24 -1.17 -12.63
N LYS A 57 -4.45 -2.14 -13.50
CA LYS A 57 -4.40 -1.90 -14.95
C LYS A 57 -5.39 -0.82 -15.38
N ASN A 58 -6.61 -0.86 -14.86
CA ASN A 58 -7.64 0.12 -15.17
C ASN A 58 -7.31 1.51 -14.63
N ILE A 59 -6.71 1.60 -13.45
CA ILE A 59 -6.27 2.88 -12.87
C ILE A 59 -5.32 3.59 -13.83
N TYR A 60 -4.34 2.87 -14.36
CA TYR A 60 -3.38 3.45 -15.30
C TYR A 60 -3.99 3.72 -16.68
N SER A 61 -4.80 2.80 -17.19
CA SER A 61 -5.41 2.95 -18.51
C SER A 61 -6.44 4.08 -18.57
N GLU A 62 -7.12 4.35 -17.47
CA GLU A 62 -8.09 5.45 -17.36
C GLU A 62 -7.40 6.79 -17.08
N GLY A 63 -6.10 6.80 -16.85
CA GLY A 63 -5.36 8.02 -16.57
C GLY A 63 -5.52 8.57 -15.16
N GLU A 64 -6.09 7.79 -14.24
CA GLU A 64 -6.22 8.22 -12.85
C GLU A 64 -4.86 8.46 -12.20
N LEU A 65 -3.92 7.55 -12.46
CA LEU A 65 -2.53 7.66 -12.02
C LEU A 65 -1.60 7.32 -13.17
N VAL A 66 -0.37 7.79 -13.10
CA VAL A 66 0.70 7.42 -14.03
C VAL A 66 1.64 6.42 -13.37
N ARG A 67 2.25 5.54 -14.17
CA ARG A 67 3.14 4.52 -13.62
C ARG A 67 4.40 5.13 -12.98
N GLU A 68 4.89 6.20 -13.54
CA GLU A 68 6.10 6.86 -13.02
C GLU A 68 5.88 7.34 -11.59
N GLY A 69 6.76 6.93 -10.69
CA GLY A 69 6.71 7.32 -9.28
C GLY A 69 5.71 6.52 -8.44
N THR A 70 4.86 5.68 -9.06
CA THR A 70 3.87 4.87 -8.32
C THR A 70 4.24 3.39 -8.27
N VAL A 71 5.25 2.98 -9.00
CA VAL A 71 5.70 1.59 -9.12
C VAL A 71 7.18 1.50 -8.74
N ALA A 72 7.53 0.49 -7.99
CA ALA A 72 8.92 0.18 -7.67
C ALA A 72 9.15 -1.33 -7.75
N PHE A 73 10.37 -1.72 -8.08
CA PHE A 73 10.75 -3.13 -8.17
C PHE A 73 11.82 -3.41 -7.12
N PHE A 74 11.59 -4.45 -6.32
CA PHE A 74 12.55 -4.90 -5.32
C PHE A 74 12.86 -6.36 -5.55
N ALA A 75 14.16 -6.70 -5.50
CA ALA A 75 14.60 -8.07 -5.57
C ALA A 75 14.43 -8.72 -4.19
N THR A 76 13.77 -9.88 -4.18
CA THR A 76 13.63 -10.70 -2.97
C THR A 76 14.23 -12.08 -3.23
N VAL A 77 14.83 -12.65 -2.19
CA VAL A 77 15.34 -14.02 -2.25
C VAL A 77 14.30 -14.93 -1.63
N GLN A 78 13.83 -15.90 -2.42
CA GLN A 78 12.84 -16.88 -1.98
C GLN A 78 13.41 -18.27 -2.11
N MET A 79 13.04 -19.15 -1.18
CA MET A 79 13.38 -20.56 -1.27
C MET A 79 12.34 -21.29 -2.12
N GLU A 80 12.77 -21.86 -3.24
CA GLU A 80 11.96 -22.76 -4.06
C GLU A 80 12.59 -24.15 -4.02
N GLY A 81 12.03 -25.03 -3.18
CA GLY A 81 12.65 -26.30 -2.86
C GLY A 81 13.98 -26.09 -2.13
N ASP A 82 15.07 -26.63 -2.67
CA ASP A 82 16.42 -26.48 -2.12
C ASP A 82 17.20 -25.31 -2.71
N ARG A 83 16.55 -24.50 -3.55
CA ARG A 83 17.19 -23.40 -4.26
C ARG A 83 16.80 -22.06 -3.70
N GLN A 84 17.77 -21.18 -3.57
CA GLN A 84 17.53 -19.76 -3.39
C GLN A 84 17.31 -19.12 -4.75
N VAL A 85 16.14 -18.55 -4.97
CA VAL A 85 15.80 -17.86 -6.22
C VAL A 85 15.58 -16.39 -5.91
N ALA A 86 16.32 -15.51 -6.60
CA ALA A 86 16.09 -14.09 -6.55
C ALA A 86 14.94 -13.73 -7.52
N ARG A 87 13.87 -13.14 -7.00
CA ARG A 87 12.75 -12.68 -7.82
C ARG A 87 12.59 -11.19 -7.65
N GLU A 88 12.29 -10.52 -8.74
CA GLU A 88 11.93 -9.13 -8.74
C GLU A 88 10.42 -9.02 -8.53
N ILE A 89 10.02 -8.32 -7.46
CA ILE A 89 8.61 -8.12 -7.13
C ILE A 89 8.27 -6.66 -7.35
N CYS A 90 7.14 -6.43 -8.02
CA CYS A 90 6.60 -5.11 -8.26
C CYS A 90 5.79 -4.65 -7.04
N TYR A 91 6.08 -3.45 -6.57
CA TYR A 91 5.38 -2.80 -5.47
C TYR A 91 4.72 -1.52 -5.96
N TYR A 92 3.59 -1.21 -5.37
CA TYR A 92 2.78 -0.04 -5.71
C TYR A 92 2.67 0.88 -4.50
N ASN A 93 2.72 2.18 -4.74
CA ASN A 93 2.73 3.16 -3.66
C ASN A 93 1.33 3.39 -3.06
N LEU A 94 1.25 4.26 -2.06
CA LEU A 94 0.01 4.56 -1.35
C LEU A 94 -1.09 5.08 -2.27
N ASP A 95 -0.75 5.88 -3.28
CA ASP A 95 -1.73 6.40 -4.23
C ASP A 95 -2.48 5.27 -4.94
N VAL A 96 -1.74 4.25 -5.38
CA VAL A 96 -2.33 3.07 -6.04
C VAL A 96 -3.15 2.26 -5.03
N ILE A 97 -2.65 2.07 -3.82
CA ILE A 97 -3.34 1.32 -2.77
C ILE A 97 -4.70 1.95 -2.46
N ILE A 98 -4.75 3.27 -2.32
CA ILE A 98 -5.98 4.01 -2.06
C ILE A 98 -6.95 3.84 -3.24
N SER A 99 -6.48 3.99 -4.47
CA SER A 99 -7.32 3.85 -5.67
C SER A 99 -7.91 2.44 -5.78
N VAL A 100 -7.09 1.41 -5.49
CA VAL A 100 -7.56 0.02 -5.46
C VAL A 100 -8.62 -0.15 -4.38
N GLY A 101 -8.37 0.38 -3.18
CA GLY A 101 -9.30 0.29 -2.06
C GLY A 101 -10.68 0.88 -2.36
N TYR A 102 -10.73 1.96 -3.14
CA TYR A 102 -12.00 2.56 -3.55
C TYR A 102 -12.72 1.79 -4.65
N ARG A 103 -12.02 0.96 -5.41
CA ARG A 103 -12.59 0.17 -6.50
C ARG A 103 -13.05 -1.23 -6.07
N VAL A 104 -12.45 -1.76 -5.03
CA VAL A 104 -12.69 -3.13 -4.60
C VAL A 104 -14.07 -3.26 -3.96
N LYS A 105 -14.86 -4.23 -4.47
CA LYS A 105 -16.19 -4.55 -3.91
C LYS A 105 -16.05 -5.73 -2.94
N SER A 106 -15.65 -5.43 -1.71
CA SER A 106 -15.54 -6.41 -0.66
C SER A 106 -15.84 -5.75 0.69
N LYS A 107 -16.12 -6.57 1.69
CA LYS A 107 -16.31 -6.08 3.06
C LYS A 107 -15.07 -5.33 3.55
N ARG A 108 -13.88 -5.85 3.28
CA ARG A 108 -12.63 -5.21 3.69
C ARG A 108 -12.36 -3.93 2.90
N GLY A 109 -12.71 -3.89 1.63
CA GLY A 109 -12.64 -2.65 0.85
C GLY A 109 -13.51 -1.56 1.44
N THR A 110 -14.72 -1.91 1.88
CA THR A 110 -15.61 -0.98 2.56
C THR A 110 -15.02 -0.52 3.90
N GLN A 111 -14.49 -1.42 4.70
CA GLN A 111 -13.83 -1.08 5.96
C GLN A 111 -12.63 -0.16 5.75
N PHE A 112 -11.84 -0.44 4.72
CA PHE A 112 -10.71 0.40 4.35
C PHE A 112 -11.16 1.83 4.01
N ARG A 113 -12.22 1.97 3.19
CA ARG A 113 -12.75 3.28 2.82
C ARG A 113 -13.28 4.05 4.03
N ILE A 114 -13.96 3.38 4.94
CA ILE A 114 -14.46 4.00 6.18
C ILE A 114 -13.29 4.52 7.02
N TRP A 115 -12.29 3.68 7.21
CA TRP A 115 -11.07 4.05 7.96
C TRP A 115 -10.36 5.24 7.33
N ALA A 116 -10.12 5.19 6.02
CA ALA A 116 -9.45 6.26 5.29
C ALA A 116 -10.25 7.57 5.34
N THR A 117 -11.57 7.48 5.20
CA THR A 117 -12.46 8.64 5.28
C THR A 117 -12.42 9.29 6.66
N ASN A 118 -12.38 8.49 7.72
CA ASN A 118 -12.31 9.02 9.09
C ASN A 118 -10.98 9.76 9.33
N ILE A 119 -9.88 9.20 8.85
CA ILE A 119 -8.58 9.88 8.94
C ILE A 119 -8.61 11.20 8.19
N LEU A 120 -9.12 11.18 6.97
CA LEU A 120 -9.21 12.38 6.13
C LEU A 120 -10.10 13.47 6.79
N LYS A 121 -11.23 13.07 7.35
CA LYS A 121 -12.10 14.00 8.09
C LYS A 121 -11.39 14.64 9.26
N ASN A 122 -10.66 13.87 10.05
CA ASN A 122 -9.90 14.39 11.19
C ASN A 122 -8.88 15.43 10.76
N ILE A 123 -8.15 15.13 9.68
CA ILE A 123 -7.15 16.05 9.14
C ILE A 123 -7.83 17.31 8.62
N CYS A 124 -8.90 17.16 7.85
CA CYS A 124 -9.64 18.29 7.28
C CYS A 124 -10.22 19.20 8.39
N GLU A 125 -10.80 18.59 9.43
CA GLU A 125 -11.34 19.36 10.56
C GLU A 125 -10.26 20.17 11.26
N LYS A 126 -9.09 19.59 11.50
CA LYS A 126 -7.98 20.29 12.14
C LYS A 126 -7.46 21.44 11.28
N VAL A 127 -7.31 21.20 9.99
CA VAL A 127 -6.84 22.22 9.05
C VAL A 127 -7.84 23.36 8.96
N LEU A 128 -9.14 23.05 8.85
CA LEU A 128 -10.20 24.07 8.78
C LEU A 128 -10.27 24.91 10.04
N ARG A 129 -10.15 24.30 11.22
CA ARG A 129 -10.10 25.04 12.48
C ARG A 129 -8.91 25.96 12.53
N TRP A 130 -7.74 25.45 12.14
CA TRP A 130 -6.53 26.26 12.09
C TRP A 130 -6.68 27.45 11.14
N MET A 131 -7.26 27.24 9.96
CA MET A 131 -7.48 28.31 8.99
C MET A 131 -8.51 29.32 9.44
N MET A 132 -9.53 28.92 10.21
CA MET A 132 -10.63 29.79 10.63
C MET A 132 -10.35 30.56 11.89
N ASN A 133 -9.32 30.21 12.67
CA ASN A 133 -8.96 30.86 13.91
C ASN A 133 -7.93 32.01 13.76
N ASP A 134 -7.54 32.27 12.54
CA ASP A 134 -6.64 33.41 12.26
C ASP A 134 -7.45 34.70 12.04
#